data_5a8f07e98057be203140e7e8b7544799
#
_entry.id   5a8f07e98057be203140e7e8b7544799
#
_cell.length_a   1.000
_cell.length_b   1.000
_cell.length_c   1.000
_cell.angle_alpha   90.00
_cell.angle_beta   90.00
_cell.angle_gamma   90.00
#
_symmetry.space_group_name_H-M   'P 1'
#
loop_
_entity.id
_entity.type
_entity.pdbx_description
1 polymer ?
#
loop_
_entity_poly.entity_id
_entity_poly.type
_entity_poly.pdbx_seq_one_letter_code
_entity_poly.pdbx_strand_id
1 'polypeptide(L)'
;PPANSPRHCQMPAIPLRRSDMPRVFDHGARSYPLILGHEFSGVVDKVGEGVVSLSAGDHVVAAPLLPCGVCEDCLNGNYSLCSHYSFIGSRQNGAMAEYVVVPEANVVKIPNSLAMEQAATIEPATVALHAFKTSRFTAGKSVAVVGCGIIGLYAVQWARILGASEVTAIGRGQNGLDAALRVGADRAVSTSGRTEKEMQGLLGDGFDYVFECSGADATIHLAIATVAKKGTVCLIGTPKQPLSFTVSQWEAINRKECWVTGSWMSYSAPFPGEEWTDSVRCMCSGELCSDPGLVYGVYPMSQAQAAFEAIRSGAAKGRVLLTNEL
;
A
#
# COMPACT_ATOMS: atom_id res chain seq x y z
N PRO A 1 3.37 -19.73 23.30
CA PRO A 1 2.48 -19.70 22.15
C PRO A 1 1.39 -18.67 22.41
N PRO A 2 1.21 -17.64 21.56
CA PRO A 2 0.13 -16.70 21.75
C PRO A 2 -1.21 -17.42 21.60
N ALA A 3 -2.16 -17.07 22.44
CA ALA A 3 -3.50 -17.63 22.42
C ALA A 3 -4.17 -17.30 21.07
N ASN A 4 -4.28 -18.28 20.18
CA ASN A 4 -4.99 -18.23 18.91
C ASN A 4 -6.49 -18.40 19.13
N SER A 5 -7.11 -17.55 19.93
CA SER A 5 -8.57 -17.57 20.03
C SER A 5 -9.16 -16.73 18.92
N PRO A 6 -10.02 -17.31 18.06
CA PRO A 6 -10.57 -16.62 16.89
C PRO A 6 -11.52 -15.49 17.29
N ARG A 7 -11.58 -14.43 16.52
CA ARG A 7 -12.40 -13.24 16.73
C ARG A 7 -13.23 -12.95 15.51
N HIS A 8 -14.47 -12.57 15.76
CA HIS A 8 -15.39 -12.14 14.73
C HIS A 8 -15.37 -10.62 14.67
N CYS A 9 -14.94 -10.05 13.56
CA CYS A 9 -15.08 -8.63 13.26
C CYS A 9 -16.13 -8.45 12.16
N GLN A 10 -17.09 -7.60 12.38
CA GLN A 10 -18.08 -7.21 11.38
C GLN A 10 -17.46 -6.19 10.41
N MET A 11 -17.64 -6.36 9.09
CA MET A 11 -16.91 -5.66 8.05
C MET A 11 -17.77 -4.63 7.31
N PRO A 12 -17.76 -3.34 7.68
CA PRO A 12 -18.53 -2.32 6.99
C PRO A 12 -17.92 -1.83 5.67
N ALA A 13 -16.58 -1.88 5.49
CA ALA A 13 -15.95 -1.39 4.28
C ALA A 13 -14.71 -2.20 3.88
N ILE A 14 -14.64 -2.60 2.61
CA ILE A 14 -13.57 -3.44 2.06
C ILE A 14 -13.16 -2.91 0.68
N PRO A 15 -11.98 -2.32 0.53
CA PRO A 15 -11.44 -1.92 -0.77
C PRO A 15 -11.13 -3.11 -1.68
N LEU A 16 -11.50 -3.02 -2.95
CA LEU A 16 -11.08 -3.95 -3.98
C LEU A 16 -9.68 -3.59 -4.51
N ARG A 17 -8.84 -4.59 -4.69
CA ARG A 17 -7.46 -4.41 -5.15
C ARG A 17 -7.23 -5.03 -6.51
N ARG A 18 -6.34 -4.40 -7.28
CA ARG A 18 -5.85 -5.00 -8.54
C ARG A 18 -5.11 -6.33 -8.31
N SER A 19 -4.58 -6.56 -7.12
CA SER A 19 -3.98 -7.84 -6.73
C SER A 19 -5.00 -8.97 -6.59
N ASP A 20 -6.30 -8.67 -6.41
CA ASP A 20 -7.36 -9.66 -6.33
C ASP A 20 -7.83 -10.14 -7.71
N MET A 21 -7.62 -9.33 -8.76
CA MET A 21 -8.07 -9.62 -10.13
C MET A 21 -7.62 -11.00 -10.65
N PRO A 22 -6.33 -11.40 -10.53
CA PRO A 22 -5.93 -12.72 -10.98
C PRO A 22 -6.61 -13.87 -10.20
N ARG A 23 -6.96 -13.64 -8.92
CA ARG A 23 -7.65 -14.65 -8.10
C ARG A 23 -9.10 -14.83 -8.51
N VAL A 24 -9.74 -13.76 -8.98
CA VAL A 24 -11.14 -13.79 -9.45
C VAL A 24 -11.26 -14.34 -10.87
N PHE A 25 -10.38 -13.92 -11.78
CA PHE A 25 -10.56 -14.18 -13.21
C PHE A 25 -9.58 -15.19 -13.81
N ASP A 26 -8.42 -15.42 -13.20
CA ASP A 26 -7.31 -16.17 -13.82
C ASP A 26 -6.89 -17.39 -12.99
N HIS A 27 -7.73 -17.85 -12.07
CA HIS A 27 -7.40 -18.95 -11.14
C HIS A 27 -6.08 -18.75 -10.38
N GLY A 28 -5.73 -17.48 -10.09
CA GLY A 28 -4.45 -17.09 -9.47
C GLY A 28 -4.40 -17.23 -7.93
N ALA A 29 -5.38 -17.90 -7.29
CA ALA A 29 -5.29 -18.23 -5.86
C ALA A 29 -4.51 -19.52 -5.63
N ARG A 30 -3.86 -19.63 -4.46
CA ARG A 30 -3.15 -20.86 -4.07
C ARG A 30 -4.07 -22.03 -3.75
N SER A 31 -5.30 -21.72 -3.32
CA SER A 31 -6.34 -22.72 -2.98
C SER A 31 -7.71 -22.13 -3.21
N TYR A 32 -8.69 -22.99 -3.49
CA TYR A 32 -10.11 -22.66 -3.61
C TYR A 32 -10.94 -23.66 -2.79
N PRO A 33 -12.09 -23.25 -2.20
CA PRO A 33 -12.63 -21.89 -2.22
C PRO A 33 -11.81 -20.92 -1.37
N LEU A 34 -11.85 -19.61 -1.70
CA LEU A 34 -11.16 -18.55 -0.96
C LEU A 34 -12.03 -17.29 -0.91
N ILE A 35 -12.27 -16.77 0.28
CA ILE A 35 -12.85 -15.44 0.48
C ILE A 35 -11.71 -14.42 0.40
N LEU A 36 -11.86 -13.42 -0.48
CA LEU A 36 -10.87 -12.36 -0.68
C LEU A 36 -11.02 -11.23 0.35
N GLY A 37 -10.24 -10.15 0.20
CA GLY A 37 -10.28 -8.95 1.04
C GLY A 37 -9.21 -8.97 2.14
N HIS A 38 -8.20 -8.14 1.94
CA HIS A 38 -7.05 -8.01 2.86
C HIS A 38 -6.84 -6.57 3.36
N GLU A 39 -7.58 -5.61 2.81
CA GLU A 39 -7.70 -4.26 3.33
C GLU A 39 -9.10 -4.14 3.92
N PHE A 40 -9.20 -3.83 5.20
CA PHE A 40 -10.50 -3.73 5.85
C PHE A 40 -10.42 -3.02 7.19
N SER A 41 -11.54 -2.45 7.56
CA SER A 41 -11.85 -1.97 8.90
C SER A 41 -13.08 -2.69 9.41
N GLY A 42 -13.30 -2.71 10.71
CA GLY A 42 -14.45 -3.39 11.26
C GLY A 42 -14.73 -3.04 12.72
N VAL A 43 -15.83 -3.59 13.20
CA VAL A 43 -16.21 -3.55 14.60
C VAL A 43 -16.05 -4.95 15.19
N VAL A 44 -15.42 -5.03 16.35
CA VAL A 44 -15.29 -6.30 17.08
C VAL A 44 -16.68 -6.77 17.54
N ASP A 45 -17.14 -7.89 17.01
CA ASP A 45 -18.41 -8.52 17.43
C ASP A 45 -18.20 -9.40 18.65
N LYS A 46 -17.20 -10.28 18.59
CA LYS A 46 -16.86 -11.20 19.70
C LYS A 46 -15.36 -11.32 19.90
N VAL A 47 -14.96 -11.47 21.13
CA VAL A 47 -13.57 -11.75 21.52
C VAL A 47 -13.44 -13.19 21.99
N GLY A 48 -12.33 -13.84 21.63
CA GLY A 48 -12.02 -15.18 22.10
C GLY A 48 -11.49 -15.21 23.55
N GLU A 49 -11.40 -16.39 24.11
CA GLU A 49 -10.83 -16.60 25.44
C GLU A 49 -9.37 -16.12 25.49
N GLY A 50 -8.99 -15.43 26.58
CA GLY A 50 -7.64 -14.89 26.78
C GLY A 50 -7.34 -13.57 26.06
N VAL A 51 -8.30 -12.95 25.38
CA VAL A 51 -8.19 -11.60 24.81
C VAL A 51 -8.32 -10.58 25.93
N VAL A 52 -7.34 -9.68 26.05
CA VAL A 52 -7.31 -8.68 27.10
C VAL A 52 -7.32 -7.24 26.59
N SER A 53 -6.91 -7.01 25.33
CA SER A 53 -6.74 -5.65 24.77
C SER A 53 -7.96 -5.17 23.98
N LEU A 54 -8.92 -6.04 23.68
CA LEU A 54 -10.09 -5.75 22.84
C LEU A 54 -11.39 -6.12 23.54
N SER A 55 -12.43 -5.39 23.19
CA SER A 55 -13.82 -5.61 23.63
C SER A 55 -14.76 -5.57 22.44
N ALA A 56 -15.94 -6.23 22.58
CA ALA A 56 -17.03 -6.07 21.60
C ALA A 56 -17.41 -4.59 21.50
N GLY A 57 -17.63 -4.11 20.29
CA GLY A 57 -17.89 -2.72 19.98
C GLY A 57 -16.63 -1.87 19.67
N ASP A 58 -15.42 -2.38 19.89
CA ASP A 58 -14.20 -1.67 19.49
C ASP A 58 -14.13 -1.52 17.97
N HIS A 59 -13.84 -0.32 17.50
CA HIS A 59 -13.52 -0.04 16.09
C HIS A 59 -12.07 -0.41 15.82
N VAL A 60 -11.81 -1.11 14.72
CA VAL A 60 -10.49 -1.69 14.44
C VAL A 60 -10.14 -1.69 12.96
N VAL A 61 -8.85 -1.72 12.70
CA VAL A 61 -8.27 -2.20 11.44
C VAL A 61 -7.41 -3.42 11.74
N ALA A 62 -7.13 -4.23 10.74
CA ALA A 62 -6.31 -5.41 10.97
C ALA A 62 -5.22 -5.59 9.92
N ALA A 63 -4.04 -5.90 10.42
CA ALA A 63 -2.89 -6.28 9.62
C ALA A 63 -3.10 -7.68 9.02
N PRO A 64 -3.14 -7.83 7.68
CA PRO A 64 -3.47 -9.12 7.07
C PRO A 64 -2.34 -10.16 7.11
N LEU A 65 -1.09 -9.77 7.37
CA LEU A 65 0.03 -10.70 7.48
C LEU A 65 -0.08 -11.55 8.74
N LEU A 66 0.12 -12.86 8.60
CA LEU A 66 0.21 -13.81 9.68
C LEU A 66 1.61 -14.43 9.66
N PRO A 67 2.58 -13.81 10.34
CA PRO A 67 3.95 -14.34 10.39
C PRO A 67 4.00 -15.61 11.23
N CYS A 68 4.94 -16.50 10.97
CA CYS A 68 5.04 -17.74 11.73
C CYS A 68 5.55 -17.55 13.17
N GLY A 69 6.18 -16.42 13.48
CA GLY A 69 6.68 -16.06 14.80
C GLY A 69 7.95 -16.81 15.27
N VAL A 70 8.45 -17.78 14.49
CA VAL A 70 9.54 -18.68 14.92
C VAL A 70 10.73 -18.76 13.96
N CYS A 71 10.61 -18.30 12.72
CA CYS A 71 11.75 -18.23 11.81
C CYS A 71 12.70 -17.08 12.17
N GLU A 72 13.90 -17.13 11.66
CA GLU A 72 14.94 -16.13 11.92
C GLU A 72 14.47 -14.70 11.63
N ASP A 73 13.80 -14.48 10.48
CA ASP A 73 13.25 -13.17 10.14
C ASP A 73 12.23 -12.68 11.18
N CYS A 74 11.30 -13.55 11.61
CA CYS A 74 10.34 -13.18 12.64
C CYS A 74 11.00 -12.86 13.98
N LEU A 75 12.01 -13.62 14.38
CA LEU A 75 12.75 -13.40 15.63
C LEU A 75 13.56 -12.10 15.59
N ASN A 76 13.99 -11.67 14.41
CA ASN A 76 14.68 -10.41 14.17
C ASN A 76 13.71 -9.22 13.88
N GLY A 77 12.40 -9.44 13.95
CA GLY A 77 11.40 -8.38 13.69
C GLY A 77 11.14 -8.07 12.22
N ASN A 78 11.72 -8.83 11.30
CA ASN A 78 11.56 -8.69 9.85
C ASN A 78 10.32 -9.46 9.34
N TYR A 79 9.15 -9.19 9.90
CA TYR A 79 7.95 -10.00 9.65
C TYR A 79 7.53 -10.06 8.18
N SER A 80 7.75 -8.97 7.41
CA SER A 80 7.50 -8.94 5.97
C SER A 80 8.28 -9.99 5.19
N LEU A 81 9.41 -10.47 5.73
CA LEU A 81 10.31 -11.44 5.10
C LEU A 81 10.09 -12.88 5.59
N CYS A 82 9.08 -13.11 6.45
CA CYS A 82 8.77 -14.44 6.95
C CYS A 82 8.53 -15.43 5.82
N SER A 83 9.34 -16.48 5.75
CA SER A 83 9.24 -17.50 4.69
C SER A 83 8.00 -18.42 4.82
N HIS A 84 7.38 -18.48 6.00
CA HIS A 84 6.25 -19.36 6.32
C HIS A 84 4.97 -18.59 6.67
N TYR A 85 4.83 -17.36 6.16
CA TYR A 85 3.66 -16.54 6.46
C TYR A 85 2.38 -17.07 5.81
N SER A 86 1.26 -16.83 6.49
CA SER A 86 -0.06 -16.79 5.88
C SER A 86 -0.53 -15.35 5.70
N PHE A 87 -1.64 -15.14 4.98
CA PHE A 87 -2.13 -13.81 4.68
C PHE A 87 -3.64 -13.81 4.50
N ILE A 88 -4.34 -13.03 5.32
CA ILE A 88 -5.79 -12.89 5.29
C ILE A 88 -6.21 -12.36 3.90
N GLY A 89 -7.21 -12.98 3.28
CA GLY A 89 -7.74 -12.59 1.97
C GLY A 89 -6.92 -13.06 0.77
N SER A 90 -5.81 -13.80 0.96
CA SER A 90 -5.05 -14.34 -0.17
C SER A 90 -4.50 -15.76 0.03
N ARG A 91 -4.21 -16.16 1.26
CA ARG A 91 -3.73 -17.49 1.64
C ARG A 91 -4.68 -18.18 2.61
N GLN A 92 -5.57 -17.43 3.22
CA GLN A 92 -6.72 -17.89 3.98
C GLN A 92 -7.86 -16.89 3.78
N ASN A 93 -9.07 -17.27 4.24
CA ASN A 93 -10.27 -16.46 4.07
C ASN A 93 -10.09 -15.05 4.62
N GLY A 94 -10.58 -14.08 3.87
CA GLY A 94 -10.49 -12.66 4.12
C GLY A 94 -11.82 -12.00 4.47
N ALA A 95 -11.83 -10.71 4.30
CA ALA A 95 -12.88 -9.82 4.82
C ALA A 95 -14.07 -9.58 3.88
N MET A 96 -14.07 -10.15 2.63
CA MET A 96 -15.25 -10.05 1.75
C MET A 96 -16.36 -11.00 2.23
N ALA A 97 -16.79 -10.81 3.46
CA ALA A 97 -17.80 -11.56 4.19
C ALA A 97 -18.41 -10.68 5.28
N GLU A 98 -19.50 -11.11 5.90
CA GLU A 98 -20.10 -10.39 7.04
C GLU A 98 -19.14 -10.32 8.23
N TYR A 99 -18.38 -11.38 8.45
CA TYR A 99 -17.43 -11.52 9.55
C TYR A 99 -16.10 -12.08 9.07
N VAL A 100 -15.03 -11.63 9.68
CA VAL A 100 -13.68 -12.20 9.52
C VAL A 100 -13.07 -12.51 10.89
N VAL A 101 -12.29 -13.56 10.94
CA VAL A 101 -11.56 -13.97 12.15
C VAL A 101 -10.12 -13.49 12.04
N VAL A 102 -9.67 -12.74 13.07
CA VAL A 102 -8.33 -12.12 13.09
C VAL A 102 -7.64 -12.39 14.42
N PRO A 103 -6.35 -12.75 14.47
CA PRO A 103 -5.59 -12.83 15.73
C PRO A 103 -5.44 -11.45 16.41
N GLU A 104 -5.35 -11.39 17.74
CA GLU A 104 -5.22 -10.12 18.51
C GLU A 104 -4.00 -9.30 18.13
N ALA A 105 -2.90 -9.96 17.94
CA ALA A 105 -1.67 -9.30 17.54
C ALA A 105 -1.78 -8.54 16.20
N ASN A 106 -2.75 -8.92 15.37
CA ASN A 106 -3.00 -8.30 14.07
C ASN A 106 -3.95 -7.09 14.13
N VAL A 107 -4.63 -6.88 15.27
CA VAL A 107 -5.69 -5.87 15.39
C VAL A 107 -5.13 -4.58 15.96
N VAL A 108 -5.43 -3.46 15.30
CA VAL A 108 -5.11 -2.11 15.75
C VAL A 108 -6.42 -1.36 16.02
N LYS A 109 -6.63 -0.91 17.25
CA LYS A 109 -7.80 -0.09 17.62
C LYS A 109 -7.73 1.26 16.93
N ILE A 110 -8.88 1.72 16.50
CA ILE A 110 -9.05 3.06 15.93
C ILE A 110 -10.11 3.84 16.73
N PRO A 111 -10.01 5.16 16.79
CA PRO A 111 -11.06 5.98 17.41
C PRO A 111 -12.38 5.85 16.65
N ASN A 112 -13.50 5.88 17.37
CA ASN A 112 -14.84 5.85 16.77
C ASN A 112 -15.12 7.06 15.86
N SER A 113 -14.34 8.14 15.97
CA SER A 113 -14.43 9.32 15.12
C SER A 113 -13.85 9.11 13.72
N LEU A 114 -13.01 8.07 13.49
CA LEU A 114 -12.50 7.73 12.18
C LEU A 114 -13.53 6.90 11.42
N ALA A 115 -13.98 7.40 10.27
CA ALA A 115 -14.94 6.68 9.43
C ALA A 115 -14.34 5.35 8.95
N MET A 116 -15.17 4.30 8.87
CA MET A 116 -14.73 2.94 8.51
C MET A 116 -14.14 2.88 7.09
N GLU A 117 -14.73 3.61 6.15
CA GLU A 117 -14.24 3.70 4.77
C GLU A 117 -12.84 4.32 4.70
N GLN A 118 -12.57 5.29 5.57
CA GLN A 118 -11.23 5.87 5.73
C GLN A 118 -10.27 4.87 6.35
N ALA A 119 -10.66 4.27 7.46
CA ALA A 119 -9.87 3.30 8.18
C ALA A 119 -9.50 2.07 7.33
N ALA A 120 -10.40 1.60 6.46
CA ALA A 120 -10.12 0.52 5.51
C ALA A 120 -8.96 0.83 4.55
N THR A 121 -8.51 2.09 4.48
CA THR A 121 -7.40 2.51 3.63
C THR A 121 -6.06 2.58 4.36
N ILE A 122 -6.01 2.23 5.63
CA ILE A 122 -4.80 2.25 6.43
C ILE A 122 -3.75 1.27 5.88
N GLU A 123 -4.14 0.05 5.48
CA GLU A 123 -3.19 -0.93 4.94
C GLU A 123 -2.33 -0.35 3.80
N PRO A 124 -2.87 0.19 2.71
CA PRO A 124 -2.02 0.77 1.66
C PRO A 124 -1.23 2.01 2.10
N ALA A 125 -1.69 2.73 3.10
CA ALA A 125 -0.91 3.85 3.67
C ALA A 125 0.33 3.34 4.41
N THR A 126 0.20 2.22 5.13
CA THR A 126 1.34 1.59 5.83
C THR A 126 2.39 1.07 4.85
N VAL A 127 1.97 0.53 3.69
CA VAL A 127 2.90 0.07 2.63
C VAL A 127 3.78 1.21 2.14
N ALA A 128 3.19 2.39 1.92
CA ALA A 128 3.96 3.55 1.52
C ALA A 128 4.92 4.02 2.63
N LEU A 129 4.47 4.10 3.90
CA LEU A 129 5.33 4.49 5.02
C LEU A 129 6.51 3.52 5.21
N HIS A 130 6.27 2.21 5.08
CA HIS A 130 7.31 1.20 5.19
C HIS A 130 8.43 1.41 4.17
N ALA A 131 8.10 1.86 2.96
CA ALA A 131 9.10 2.18 1.95
C ALA A 131 10.03 3.33 2.36
N PHE A 132 9.51 4.35 3.06
CA PHE A 132 10.35 5.41 3.63
C PHE A 132 11.28 4.89 4.73
N LYS A 133 10.79 4.00 5.60
CA LYS A 133 11.64 3.37 6.62
C LYS A 133 12.71 2.49 5.99
N THR A 134 12.34 1.63 5.04
CA THR A 134 13.26 0.72 4.35
C THR A 134 14.34 1.48 3.55
N SER A 135 13.97 2.59 2.91
CA SER A 135 14.91 3.46 2.19
C SER A 135 15.75 4.36 3.11
N ARG A 136 15.52 4.32 4.42
CA ARG A 136 16.19 5.18 5.42
C ARG A 136 16.05 6.67 5.07
N PHE A 137 14.84 7.05 4.70
CA PHE A 137 14.55 8.43 4.33
C PHE A 137 14.94 9.42 5.45
N THR A 138 15.46 10.56 5.04
CA THR A 138 15.82 11.67 5.95
C THR A 138 15.14 12.95 5.51
N ALA A 139 14.62 13.71 6.46
CA ALA A 139 13.97 14.99 6.19
C ALA A 139 14.89 16.00 5.46
N GLY A 140 14.30 16.96 4.77
CA GLY A 140 15.03 18.00 4.01
C GLY A 140 15.52 17.54 2.64
N LYS A 141 15.17 16.33 2.20
CA LYS A 141 15.58 15.74 0.93
C LYS A 141 14.50 15.85 -0.13
N SER A 142 14.91 15.90 -1.41
CA SER A 142 14.00 15.91 -2.54
C SER A 142 13.50 14.51 -2.86
N VAL A 143 12.19 14.40 -3.16
CA VAL A 143 11.51 13.14 -3.41
C VAL A 143 10.82 13.15 -4.77
N ALA A 144 11.01 12.10 -5.56
CA ALA A 144 10.13 11.77 -6.68
C ALA A 144 9.30 10.53 -6.37
N VAL A 145 8.01 10.57 -6.71
CA VAL A 145 7.11 9.43 -6.64
C VAL A 145 6.68 9.06 -8.05
N VAL A 146 7.10 7.90 -8.53
CA VAL A 146 6.80 7.38 -9.87
C VAL A 146 5.62 6.41 -9.80
N GLY A 147 4.49 6.84 -10.36
CA GLY A 147 3.22 6.11 -10.31
C GLY A 147 2.22 6.72 -9.32
N CYS A 148 1.24 7.49 -9.84
CA CYS A 148 0.22 8.18 -9.06
C CYS A 148 -1.04 7.31 -8.84
N GLY A 149 -0.86 6.04 -8.50
CA GLY A 149 -1.89 5.15 -7.94
C GLY A 149 -2.01 5.34 -6.42
N ILE A 150 -2.85 4.53 -5.76
CA ILE A 150 -3.13 4.70 -4.33
C ILE A 150 -1.85 4.67 -3.46
N ILE A 151 -0.92 3.74 -3.72
CA ILE A 151 0.35 3.67 -3.00
C ILE A 151 1.20 4.93 -3.25
N GLY A 152 1.29 5.37 -4.51
CA GLY A 152 2.04 6.59 -4.84
C GLY A 152 1.45 7.85 -4.21
N LEU A 153 0.12 7.95 -4.12
CA LEU A 153 -0.54 9.08 -3.46
C LEU A 153 -0.30 9.08 -1.95
N TYR A 154 -0.23 7.91 -1.32
CA TYR A 154 0.23 7.83 0.07
C TYR A 154 1.73 8.13 0.21
N ALA A 155 2.55 7.71 -0.75
CA ALA A 155 3.97 8.07 -0.75
C ALA A 155 4.20 9.59 -0.87
N VAL A 156 3.41 10.30 -1.68
CA VAL A 156 3.43 11.77 -1.75
C VAL A 156 3.11 12.38 -0.38
N GLN A 157 2.06 11.92 0.28
CA GLN A 157 1.66 12.42 1.58
C GLN A 157 2.72 12.14 2.65
N TRP A 158 3.22 10.91 2.71
CA TRP A 158 4.28 10.55 3.65
C TRP A 158 5.57 11.33 3.41
N ALA A 159 5.93 11.62 2.16
CA ALA A 159 7.06 12.48 1.87
C ALA A 159 6.89 13.86 2.54
N ARG A 160 5.70 14.45 2.46
CA ARG A 160 5.40 15.75 3.12
C ARG A 160 5.41 15.65 4.64
N ILE A 161 4.71 14.66 5.20
CA ILE A 161 4.63 14.42 6.66
C ILE A 161 6.04 14.20 7.25
N LEU A 162 6.89 13.46 6.53
CA LEU A 162 8.26 13.17 6.97
C LEU A 162 9.26 14.29 6.65
N GLY A 163 8.82 15.41 6.08
CA GLY A 163 9.63 16.62 5.91
C GLY A 163 10.51 16.64 4.66
N ALA A 164 10.03 16.07 3.53
CA ALA A 164 10.70 16.27 2.24
C ALA A 164 10.76 17.76 1.88
N SER A 165 11.89 18.22 1.31
CA SER A 165 12.05 19.60 0.86
C SER A 165 11.24 19.92 -0.39
N GLU A 166 11.13 18.94 -1.29
CA GLU A 166 10.34 19.01 -2.52
C GLU A 166 9.78 17.62 -2.83
N VAL A 167 8.52 17.55 -3.30
CA VAL A 167 7.87 16.31 -3.72
C VAL A 167 7.36 16.46 -5.16
N THR A 168 7.93 15.70 -6.08
CA THR A 168 7.49 15.62 -7.48
C THR A 168 6.78 14.30 -7.74
N ALA A 169 5.51 14.37 -8.16
CA ALA A 169 4.75 13.22 -8.62
C ALA A 169 4.94 13.01 -10.12
N ILE A 170 5.21 11.77 -10.53
CA ILE A 170 5.45 11.41 -11.93
C ILE A 170 4.45 10.31 -12.32
N GLY A 171 3.65 10.54 -13.34
CA GLY A 171 2.61 9.60 -13.72
C GLY A 171 2.12 9.78 -15.15
N ARG A 172 1.27 8.85 -15.61
CA ARG A 172 0.74 8.88 -16.97
C ARG A 172 -0.64 9.55 -17.06
N GLY A 173 -1.50 9.30 -16.09
CA GLY A 173 -2.90 9.72 -16.10
C GLY A 173 -3.13 11.04 -15.39
N GLN A 174 -3.85 11.98 -16.03
CA GLN A 174 -4.10 13.31 -15.48
C GLN A 174 -4.79 13.27 -14.11
N ASN A 175 -5.82 12.43 -13.94
CA ASN A 175 -6.53 12.30 -12.65
C ASN A 175 -5.61 11.96 -11.47
N GLY A 176 -4.63 11.07 -11.70
CA GLY A 176 -3.65 10.71 -10.67
C GLY A 176 -2.68 11.84 -10.38
N LEU A 177 -2.26 12.60 -11.40
CA LEU A 177 -1.39 13.78 -11.26
C LEU A 177 -2.11 14.90 -10.49
N ASP A 178 -3.38 15.17 -10.83
CA ASP A 178 -4.19 16.16 -10.12
C ASP A 178 -4.44 15.76 -8.66
N ALA A 179 -4.67 14.46 -8.43
CA ALA A 179 -4.77 13.93 -7.06
C ALA A 179 -3.47 14.10 -6.28
N ALA A 180 -2.31 13.86 -6.91
CA ALA A 180 -1.01 14.05 -6.26
C ALA A 180 -0.77 15.49 -5.84
N LEU A 181 -1.14 16.47 -6.68
CA LEU A 181 -1.09 17.89 -6.31
C LEU A 181 -2.00 18.22 -5.13
N ARG A 182 -3.24 17.69 -5.13
CA ARG A 182 -4.18 17.91 -4.01
C ARG A 182 -3.67 17.36 -2.68
N VAL A 183 -2.90 16.28 -2.68
CA VAL A 183 -2.38 15.66 -1.46
C VAL A 183 -0.96 16.08 -1.11
N GLY A 184 -0.43 17.13 -1.76
CA GLY A 184 0.78 17.81 -1.32
C GLY A 184 2.02 17.62 -2.19
N ALA A 185 1.91 17.11 -3.43
CA ALA A 185 3.02 17.22 -4.38
C ALA A 185 3.22 18.69 -4.78
N ASP A 186 4.47 19.15 -4.83
CA ASP A 186 4.81 20.50 -5.32
C ASP A 186 4.73 20.57 -6.84
N ARG A 187 5.03 19.44 -7.51
CA ARG A 187 5.01 19.31 -8.97
C ARG A 187 4.37 17.98 -9.38
N ALA A 188 3.70 18.01 -10.52
CA ALA A 188 3.17 16.80 -11.16
C ALA A 188 3.61 16.77 -12.61
N VAL A 189 4.26 15.69 -13.03
CA VAL A 189 4.87 15.58 -14.36
C VAL A 189 4.30 14.37 -15.09
N SER A 190 3.70 14.61 -16.27
CA SER A 190 3.17 13.55 -17.11
C SER A 190 4.29 12.83 -17.89
N THR A 191 4.26 11.50 -17.92
CA THR A 191 5.10 10.68 -18.81
C THR A 191 4.48 10.45 -20.19
N SER A 192 3.22 10.87 -20.39
CA SER A 192 2.47 10.59 -21.60
C SER A 192 3.11 11.27 -22.83
N GLY A 193 3.43 10.46 -23.84
CA GLY A 193 4.03 10.97 -25.09
C GLY A 193 5.49 11.44 -24.95
N ARG A 194 6.16 11.15 -23.83
CA ARG A 194 7.55 11.56 -23.58
C ARG A 194 8.50 10.37 -23.50
N THR A 195 9.66 10.55 -24.08
CA THR A 195 10.79 9.63 -23.97
C THR A 195 11.49 9.79 -22.61
N GLU A 196 12.29 8.80 -22.21
CA GLU A 196 13.12 8.85 -21.01
C GLU A 196 14.05 10.08 -21.01
N LYS A 197 14.65 10.40 -22.16
CA LYS A 197 15.54 11.55 -22.33
C LYS A 197 14.81 12.89 -22.11
N GLU A 198 13.61 13.03 -22.64
CA GLU A 198 12.79 14.23 -22.43
C GLU A 198 12.38 14.34 -20.95
N MET A 199 12.06 13.22 -20.30
CA MET A 199 11.77 13.21 -18.87
C MET A 199 12.99 13.63 -18.04
N GLN A 200 14.18 13.13 -18.35
CA GLN A 200 15.42 13.55 -17.68
C GLN A 200 15.65 15.05 -17.82
N GLY A 201 15.44 15.61 -19.02
CA GLY A 201 15.55 17.07 -19.26
C GLY A 201 14.55 17.89 -18.44
N LEU A 202 13.34 17.39 -18.22
CA LEU A 202 12.29 18.05 -17.43
C LEU A 202 12.53 17.97 -15.93
N LEU A 203 13.16 16.88 -15.44
CA LEU A 203 13.34 16.59 -14.03
C LEU A 203 14.68 17.09 -13.47
N GLY A 204 15.59 17.57 -14.33
CA GLY A 204 16.84 18.21 -13.92
C GLY A 204 17.86 17.23 -13.35
N ASP A 205 18.60 17.65 -12.31
CA ASP A 205 19.73 16.93 -11.72
C ASP A 205 19.32 15.64 -10.95
N GLY A 206 18.02 15.37 -10.85
CA GLY A 206 17.45 14.21 -10.20
C GLY A 206 17.09 14.46 -8.73
N PHE A 207 16.63 13.40 -8.08
CA PHE A 207 16.07 13.43 -6.72
C PHE A 207 16.92 12.61 -5.75
N ASP A 208 17.02 13.06 -4.49
CA ASP A 208 17.68 12.30 -3.44
C ASP A 208 17.01 10.93 -3.23
N TYR A 209 15.66 10.88 -3.28
CA TYR A 209 14.89 9.64 -3.18
C TYR A 209 13.88 9.54 -4.31
N VAL A 210 13.79 8.34 -4.89
CA VAL A 210 12.78 8.02 -5.91
C VAL A 210 12.02 6.77 -5.48
N PHE A 211 10.71 6.92 -5.26
CA PHE A 211 9.81 5.81 -4.90
C PHE A 211 9.07 5.32 -6.16
N GLU A 212 9.37 4.11 -6.61
CA GLU A 212 8.72 3.47 -7.74
C GLU A 212 7.53 2.65 -7.28
N CYS A 213 6.30 3.10 -7.62
CA CYS A 213 5.04 2.55 -7.14
C CYS A 213 4.20 1.84 -8.21
N SER A 214 4.69 1.74 -9.44
CA SER A 214 3.94 1.20 -10.59
C SER A 214 4.30 -0.24 -10.93
N GLY A 215 5.57 -0.61 -10.83
CA GLY A 215 6.09 -1.91 -11.24
C GLY A 215 6.12 -2.12 -12.75
N ALA A 216 6.05 -1.06 -13.56
CA ALA A 216 6.20 -1.17 -15.00
C ALA A 216 7.67 -1.01 -15.41
N ASP A 217 8.11 -1.74 -16.45
CA ASP A 217 9.48 -1.68 -16.97
C ASP A 217 9.94 -0.23 -17.18
N ALA A 218 9.16 0.55 -17.91
CA ALA A 218 9.48 1.96 -18.20
C ALA A 218 9.56 2.85 -16.94
N THR A 219 8.78 2.57 -15.90
CA THR A 219 8.81 3.37 -14.66
C THR A 219 9.97 3.00 -13.76
N ILE A 220 10.42 1.75 -13.79
CA ILE A 220 11.64 1.30 -13.11
C ILE A 220 12.86 1.93 -13.76
N HIS A 221 12.94 1.95 -15.09
CA HIS A 221 14.01 2.65 -15.82
C HIS A 221 14.02 4.14 -15.49
N LEU A 222 12.84 4.78 -15.54
CA LEU A 222 12.70 6.19 -15.23
C LEU A 222 13.16 6.50 -13.79
N ALA A 223 12.83 5.64 -12.82
CA ALA A 223 13.28 5.83 -11.45
C ALA A 223 14.81 5.81 -11.32
N ILE A 224 15.49 4.87 -11.99
CA ILE A 224 16.95 4.82 -12.04
C ILE A 224 17.54 6.00 -12.82
N ALA A 225 16.88 6.41 -13.90
CA ALA A 225 17.32 7.55 -14.70
C ALA A 225 17.24 8.89 -13.97
N THR A 226 16.25 9.04 -13.07
CA THR A 226 15.95 10.30 -12.39
C THR A 226 16.45 10.41 -10.95
N VAL A 227 17.01 9.35 -10.38
CA VAL A 227 17.68 9.46 -9.08
C VAL A 227 18.97 10.29 -9.20
N ALA A 228 19.26 11.13 -8.24
CA ALA A 228 20.49 11.90 -8.16
C ALA A 228 21.71 11.00 -7.88
N LYS A 229 22.92 11.56 -8.04
CA LYS A 229 24.14 10.87 -7.59
C LYS A 229 24.07 10.66 -6.08
N LYS A 230 24.43 9.45 -5.63
CA LYS A 230 24.33 9.02 -4.22
C LYS A 230 22.90 9.00 -3.67
N GLY A 231 21.87 9.13 -4.53
CA GLY A 231 20.48 9.03 -4.12
C GLY A 231 20.00 7.59 -3.99
N THR A 232 18.75 7.41 -3.61
CA THR A 232 18.13 6.10 -3.34
C THR A 232 16.91 5.90 -4.23
N VAL A 233 16.83 4.76 -4.90
CA VAL A 233 15.61 4.24 -5.56
C VAL A 233 15.00 3.18 -4.66
N CYS A 234 13.75 3.35 -4.27
CA CYS A 234 12.97 2.35 -3.54
C CYS A 234 11.89 1.76 -4.45
N LEU A 235 11.99 0.45 -4.70
CA LEU A 235 11.06 -0.31 -5.53
C LEU A 235 9.93 -0.87 -4.67
N ILE A 236 8.70 -0.40 -4.89
CA ILE A 236 7.48 -0.84 -4.22
C ILE A 236 6.58 -1.61 -5.20
N GLY A 237 6.52 -1.12 -6.44
CA GLY A 237 5.74 -1.74 -7.50
C GLY A 237 6.30 -3.12 -7.89
N THR A 238 5.41 -4.13 -7.98
CA THR A 238 5.82 -5.49 -8.41
C THR A 238 5.67 -5.61 -9.93
N PRO A 239 6.75 -5.94 -10.66
CA PRO A 239 6.70 -6.19 -12.09
C PRO A 239 5.78 -7.36 -12.44
N LYS A 240 5.01 -7.21 -13.52
CA LYS A 240 4.14 -8.27 -14.07
C LYS A 240 4.69 -8.89 -15.36
N GLN A 241 5.75 -8.32 -15.89
CA GLN A 241 6.44 -8.76 -17.11
C GLN A 241 7.94 -8.80 -16.85
N PRO A 242 8.71 -9.57 -17.64
CA PRO A 242 10.16 -9.54 -17.57
C PRO A 242 10.71 -8.11 -17.71
N LEU A 243 11.74 -7.80 -16.94
CA LEU A 243 12.47 -6.54 -17.03
C LEU A 243 13.68 -6.71 -17.96
N SER A 244 13.97 -5.68 -18.76
CA SER A 244 15.16 -5.66 -19.61
C SER A 244 15.87 -4.30 -19.49
N PHE A 245 17.19 -4.33 -19.38
CA PHE A 245 17.99 -3.12 -19.30
C PHE A 245 19.00 -3.08 -20.45
N THR A 246 19.13 -1.92 -21.08
CA THR A 246 20.31 -1.63 -21.90
C THR A 246 21.54 -1.49 -21.00
N VAL A 247 22.74 -1.63 -21.56
CA VAL A 247 23.99 -1.44 -20.80
C VAL A 247 24.02 -0.03 -20.17
N SER A 248 23.62 1.00 -20.89
CA SER A 248 23.61 2.38 -20.38
C SER A 248 22.62 2.61 -19.23
N GLN A 249 21.45 1.98 -19.26
CA GLN A 249 20.47 2.04 -18.16
C GLN A 249 21.00 1.36 -16.91
N TRP A 250 21.64 0.19 -17.09
CA TRP A 250 22.27 -0.53 -15.96
C TRP A 250 23.44 0.25 -15.38
N GLU A 251 24.35 0.75 -16.24
CA GLU A 251 25.49 1.57 -15.82
C GLU A 251 25.08 2.85 -15.06
N ALA A 252 23.87 3.35 -15.26
CA ALA A 252 23.39 4.52 -14.51
C ALA A 252 23.41 4.28 -13.01
N ILE A 253 23.20 3.05 -12.54
CA ILE A 253 23.31 2.69 -11.11
C ILE A 253 24.76 2.87 -10.66
N ASN A 254 25.72 2.30 -11.41
CA ASN A 254 27.15 2.37 -11.06
C ASN A 254 27.69 3.81 -11.14
N ARG A 255 27.35 4.52 -12.23
CA ARG A 255 27.85 5.89 -12.48
C ARG A 255 27.31 6.94 -11.52
N LYS A 256 26.12 6.70 -10.97
CA LYS A 256 25.53 7.53 -9.93
C LYS A 256 25.92 7.07 -8.52
N GLU A 257 26.49 5.87 -8.39
CA GLU A 257 26.70 5.21 -7.10
C GLU A 257 25.43 5.29 -6.23
N CYS A 258 24.26 5.13 -6.87
CA CYS A 258 22.98 5.20 -6.21
C CYS A 258 22.66 3.87 -5.52
N TRP A 259 21.77 3.95 -4.55
CA TRP A 259 21.28 2.79 -3.82
C TRP A 259 19.95 2.36 -4.44
N VAL A 260 19.80 1.05 -4.66
CA VAL A 260 18.53 0.47 -5.11
C VAL A 260 18.10 -0.52 -4.03
N THR A 261 16.93 -0.26 -3.45
CA THR A 261 16.35 -1.11 -2.41
C THR A 261 14.93 -1.52 -2.78
N GLY A 262 14.45 -2.63 -2.25
CA GLY A 262 13.07 -3.06 -2.33
C GLY A 262 12.30 -2.72 -1.05
N SER A 263 10.99 -2.56 -1.16
CA SER A 263 10.08 -2.51 -0.03
C SER A 263 8.97 -3.52 -0.24
N TRP A 264 8.74 -4.38 0.77
CA TRP A 264 7.76 -5.46 0.68
C TRP A 264 6.84 -5.47 1.88
N MET A 265 5.53 -5.33 1.63
CA MET A 265 4.51 -5.23 2.69
C MET A 265 4.73 -4.02 3.62
N SER A 266 4.43 -4.15 4.95
CA SER A 266 4.44 -3.01 5.87
C SER A 266 4.54 -3.42 7.34
N TYR A 267 5.48 -4.31 7.68
CA TYR A 267 5.54 -4.87 9.03
C TYR A 267 6.93 -4.73 9.64
N SER A 268 6.96 -4.18 10.86
CA SER A 268 8.16 -4.01 11.67
C SER A 268 7.91 -4.43 13.13
N ALA A 269 8.96 -4.47 13.93
CA ALA A 269 8.86 -4.77 15.35
C ALA A 269 8.58 -3.48 16.16
N PRO A 270 7.72 -3.55 17.22
CA PRO A 270 6.86 -4.70 17.57
C PRO A 270 5.71 -4.87 16.57
N PHE A 271 5.34 -6.12 16.27
CA PHE A 271 4.26 -6.41 15.32
C PHE A 271 2.92 -5.78 15.72
N PRO A 272 2.13 -5.21 14.80
CA PRO A 272 2.32 -5.18 13.34
C PRO A 272 3.26 -4.09 12.84
N GLY A 273 3.76 -3.20 13.68
CA GLY A 273 4.70 -2.14 13.37
C GLY A 273 4.11 -0.73 13.57
N GLU A 274 4.99 0.23 13.81
CA GLU A 274 4.62 1.64 13.95
C GLU A 274 3.94 2.20 12.69
N GLU A 275 4.17 1.59 11.53
CA GLU A 275 3.49 1.96 10.27
C GLU A 275 1.97 1.99 10.45
N TRP A 276 1.44 1.05 11.22
CA TRP A 276 0.01 0.92 11.48
C TRP A 276 -0.51 2.00 12.45
N THR A 277 0.17 2.18 13.56
CA THR A 277 -0.21 3.19 14.57
C THR A 277 -0.01 4.62 14.06
N ASP A 278 1.06 4.89 13.32
CA ASP A 278 1.31 6.19 12.71
C ASP A 278 0.29 6.51 11.61
N SER A 279 -0.10 5.53 10.79
CA SER A 279 -1.14 5.73 9.79
C SER A 279 -2.49 6.04 10.43
N VAL A 280 -2.86 5.35 11.52
CA VAL A 280 -4.07 5.67 12.30
C VAL A 280 -3.98 7.10 12.84
N ARG A 281 -2.89 7.44 13.51
CA ARG A 281 -2.67 8.76 14.10
C ARG A 281 -2.78 9.87 13.06
N CYS A 282 -2.08 9.75 11.93
CA CYS A 282 -2.08 10.77 10.88
C CYS A 282 -3.42 10.89 10.14
N MET A 283 -4.18 9.79 9.99
CA MET A 283 -5.55 9.88 9.46
C MET A 283 -6.49 10.58 10.44
N CYS A 284 -6.37 10.30 11.73
CA CYS A 284 -7.20 10.95 12.76
C CYS A 284 -6.89 12.44 12.90
N SER A 285 -5.63 12.86 12.74
CA SER A 285 -5.25 14.28 12.76
C SER A 285 -5.58 15.02 11.47
N GLY A 286 -5.92 14.31 10.39
CA GLY A 286 -6.14 14.89 9.06
C GLY A 286 -4.85 15.18 8.28
N GLU A 287 -3.68 14.82 8.80
CA GLU A 287 -2.40 14.94 8.08
C GLU A 287 -2.34 13.96 6.90
N LEU A 288 -2.99 12.81 7.03
CA LEU A 288 -3.07 11.78 6.00
C LEU A 288 -4.50 11.70 5.45
N CYS A 289 -4.69 12.10 4.20
CA CYS A 289 -5.97 12.05 3.52
C CYS A 289 -6.25 10.64 3.00
N SER A 290 -7.37 10.07 3.38
CA SER A 290 -7.81 8.73 2.98
C SER A 290 -8.40 8.66 1.57
N ASP A 291 -8.99 9.78 1.10
CA ASP A 291 -9.57 9.89 -0.24
C ASP A 291 -9.00 11.11 -0.99
N PRO A 292 -7.95 10.91 -1.79
CA PRO A 292 -7.42 11.97 -2.64
C PRO A 292 -8.27 12.25 -3.89
N GLY A 293 -9.57 11.89 -3.86
CA GLY A 293 -10.48 12.04 -4.99
C GLY A 293 -10.32 10.94 -6.05
N LEU A 294 -9.94 9.74 -5.62
CA LEU A 294 -9.80 8.57 -6.49
C LEU A 294 -10.81 7.47 -6.21
N VAL A 295 -11.82 7.68 -5.38
CA VAL A 295 -12.92 6.73 -5.22
C VAL A 295 -13.77 6.77 -6.49
N TYR A 296 -13.82 5.63 -7.20
CA TYR A 296 -14.65 5.46 -8.38
C TYR A 296 -16.10 5.16 -8.02
N GLY A 297 -16.30 4.31 -7.01
CA GLY A 297 -17.62 3.90 -6.59
C GLY A 297 -17.61 3.03 -5.33
N VAL A 298 -18.74 3.03 -4.67
CA VAL A 298 -19.07 2.16 -3.53
C VAL A 298 -20.16 1.22 -3.99
N TYR A 299 -19.97 -0.08 -3.78
CA TYR A 299 -20.89 -1.13 -4.19
C TYR A 299 -21.29 -1.97 -2.97
N PRO A 300 -22.56 -2.36 -2.85
CA PRO A 300 -22.94 -3.36 -1.87
C PRO A 300 -22.26 -4.71 -2.18
N MET A 301 -22.04 -5.53 -1.17
CA MET A 301 -21.41 -6.86 -1.33
C MET A 301 -22.16 -7.73 -2.33
N SER A 302 -23.48 -7.62 -2.39
CA SER A 302 -24.35 -8.30 -3.37
C SER A 302 -23.99 -7.97 -4.84
N GLN A 303 -23.35 -6.84 -5.09
CA GLN A 303 -22.88 -6.38 -6.41
C GLN A 303 -21.36 -6.54 -6.61
N ALA A 304 -20.67 -7.35 -5.81
CA ALA A 304 -19.23 -7.55 -5.89
C ALA A 304 -18.76 -7.94 -7.31
N GLN A 305 -19.53 -8.78 -8.02
CA GLN A 305 -19.19 -9.15 -9.40
C GLN A 305 -19.15 -7.94 -10.34
N ALA A 306 -20.16 -7.05 -10.27
CA ALA A 306 -20.19 -5.82 -11.07
C ALA A 306 -19.01 -4.89 -10.73
N ALA A 307 -18.65 -4.79 -9.46
CA ALA A 307 -17.51 -4.03 -8.99
C ALA A 307 -16.17 -4.56 -9.55
N PHE A 308 -15.96 -5.86 -9.55
CA PHE A 308 -14.79 -6.50 -10.17
C PHE A 308 -14.76 -6.29 -11.69
N GLU A 309 -15.90 -6.40 -12.38
CA GLU A 309 -15.99 -6.15 -13.81
C GLU A 309 -15.67 -4.70 -14.19
N ALA A 310 -16.09 -3.72 -13.38
CA ALA A 310 -15.75 -2.32 -13.59
C ALA A 310 -14.22 -2.09 -13.53
N ILE A 311 -13.52 -2.81 -12.64
CA ILE A 311 -12.05 -2.77 -12.57
C ILE A 311 -11.44 -3.46 -13.79
N ARG A 312 -11.95 -4.64 -14.18
CA ARG A 312 -11.44 -5.45 -15.29
C ARG A 312 -11.55 -4.73 -16.62
N SER A 313 -12.69 -4.13 -16.91
CA SER A 313 -12.96 -3.38 -18.12
C SER A 313 -12.18 -2.05 -18.20
N GLY A 314 -11.58 -1.60 -17.09
CA GLY A 314 -10.95 -0.28 -16.99
C GLY A 314 -11.94 0.88 -16.89
N ALA A 315 -13.24 0.61 -16.69
CA ALA A 315 -14.24 1.63 -16.42
C ALA A 315 -13.95 2.31 -15.09
N ALA A 316 -13.59 1.54 -14.06
CA ALA A 316 -13.14 2.06 -12.78
C ALA A 316 -11.72 2.62 -12.89
N LYS A 317 -11.62 3.96 -12.98
CA LYS A 317 -10.34 4.69 -13.01
C LYS A 317 -9.88 5.12 -11.60
N GLY A 318 -10.43 4.51 -10.57
CA GLY A 318 -10.15 4.82 -9.17
C GLY A 318 -10.35 3.62 -8.28
N ARG A 319 -10.47 3.90 -6.98
CA ARG A 319 -10.72 2.90 -5.95
C ARG A 319 -12.19 2.46 -6.00
N VAL A 320 -12.42 1.18 -5.85
CA VAL A 320 -13.75 0.59 -5.67
C VAL A 320 -13.83 0.04 -4.24
N LEU A 321 -14.90 0.35 -3.53
CA LEU A 321 -15.19 -0.14 -2.19
C LEU A 321 -16.38 -1.09 -2.25
N LEU A 322 -16.30 -2.17 -1.49
CA LEU A 322 -17.46 -2.99 -1.14
C LEU A 322 -17.93 -2.65 0.26
N THR A 323 -19.22 -2.60 0.46
CA THR A 323 -19.85 -2.41 1.78
C THR A 323 -20.81 -3.54 2.06
N ASN A 324 -20.87 -3.99 3.31
CA ASN A 324 -21.95 -4.84 3.76
C ASN A 324 -23.18 -3.95 4.00
N GLU A 325 -24.29 -4.29 3.34
CA GLU A 325 -25.61 -3.78 3.70
C GLU A 325 -26.04 -4.50 4.98
N LEU A 326 -26.04 -3.78 6.07
CA LEU A 326 -26.52 -4.26 7.37
C LEU A 326 -27.91 -3.70 7.65
#